data_06197c073836da68c6353fc2834873c1
#
_entry.id   06197c073836da68c6353fc2834873c1
#
_cell.length_a   1.000
_cell.length_b   1.000
_cell.length_c   1.000
_cell.angle_alpha   90.00
_cell.angle_beta   90.00
_cell.angle_gamma   90.00
#
_symmetry.space_group_name_H-M   'P 1'
#
loop_
_entity.id
_entity.type
_entity.pdbx_description
1 polymer ?
#
loop_
_entity_poly.entity_id
_entity_poly.type
_entity_poly.pdbx_seq_one_letter_code
_entity_poly.pdbx_strand_id
1 'polypeptide(L)'
;SDSLLRWASQVDDLPRELPHGQALFIGRAMNYVSELVVKRDWAGVAGVLRKIRNYQQKEGGAHMPSGLRFRAEKLYNRLDWSLPLAAAFILIGIGGFLEACRRMVRGRAFGAKTRGWLLAGVAAGGLYLTLMLALRGYVSGHWPVSNGYETMRFMAWCTLLLTLLFARRFL
;
A
#
# COMPACT_ATOMS: atom_id res chain seq x y z
N SER A 1 12.16 20.18 23.92
CA SER A 1 11.14 21.06 23.34
C SER A 1 10.96 20.61 21.90
N ASP A 2 10.02 19.67 21.73
CA ASP A 2 9.58 19.21 20.43
C ASP A 2 8.89 20.39 19.73
N SER A 3 9.65 21.08 18.89
CA SER A 3 9.06 21.91 17.88
C SER A 3 8.25 21.01 16.98
N LEU A 4 6.94 21.00 17.20
CA LEU A 4 5.99 20.30 16.36
C LEU A 4 6.22 20.72 14.93
N LEU A 5 6.86 19.84 14.15
CA LEU A 5 6.94 19.96 12.70
C LEU A 5 5.52 20.00 12.17
N ARG A 6 5.00 21.17 11.98
CA ARG A 6 3.70 21.39 11.36
C ARG A 6 3.86 21.29 9.86
N TRP A 7 3.38 20.22 9.29
CA TRP A 7 3.15 20.16 7.86
C TRP A 7 2.01 21.12 7.53
N ALA A 8 2.32 22.19 6.82
CA ALA A 8 1.32 23.15 6.38
C ALA A 8 0.98 22.88 4.92
N SER A 9 -0.29 22.82 4.60
CA SER A 9 -0.77 22.82 3.22
C SER A 9 -1.00 24.24 2.72
N GLN A 10 -1.24 24.40 1.43
CA GLN A 10 -1.57 25.70 0.83
C GLN A 10 -2.84 26.33 1.42
N VAL A 11 -3.73 25.52 2.01
CA VAL A 11 -5.03 25.91 2.55
C VAL A 11 -4.96 26.23 4.05
N ASP A 12 -3.87 25.84 4.72
CA ASP A 12 -3.69 26.07 6.14
C ASP A 12 -3.18 27.49 6.42
N ASP A 13 -3.54 28.04 7.56
CA ASP A 13 -2.93 29.25 8.08
C ASP A 13 -1.45 29.02 8.33
N LEU A 14 -0.61 29.66 7.52
CA LEU A 14 0.84 29.54 7.61
C LEU A 14 1.35 30.19 8.90
N PRO A 15 2.33 29.58 9.61
CA PRO A 15 2.91 30.17 10.80
C PRO A 15 3.45 31.57 10.51
N ARG A 16 3.16 32.53 11.40
CA ARG A 16 3.60 33.94 11.27
C ARG A 16 5.11 34.13 11.28
N GLU A 17 5.83 33.12 11.75
CA GLU A 17 7.30 33.10 11.84
C GLU A 17 7.99 32.78 10.51
N LEU A 18 7.24 32.37 9.47
CA LEU A 18 7.82 32.07 8.17
C LEU A 18 8.28 33.34 7.44
N PRO A 19 9.47 33.34 6.81
CA PRO A 19 9.90 34.43 5.94
C PRO A 19 8.86 34.71 4.86
N HIS A 20 8.54 35.99 4.64
CA HIS A 20 7.47 36.42 3.75
C HIS A 20 7.57 35.80 2.32
N GLY A 21 8.79 35.63 1.80
CA GLY A 21 9.01 34.99 0.50
C GLY A 21 8.64 33.50 0.48
N GLN A 22 8.86 32.78 1.57
CA GLN A 22 8.50 31.37 1.72
C GLN A 22 6.99 31.19 1.84
N ALA A 23 6.33 32.02 2.62
CA ALA A 23 4.87 32.03 2.76
C ALA A 23 4.18 32.30 1.41
N LEU A 24 4.68 33.28 0.65
CA LEU A 24 4.19 33.58 -0.70
C LEU A 24 4.41 32.41 -1.67
N PHE A 25 5.58 31.77 -1.60
CA PHE A 25 5.88 30.62 -2.47
C PHE A 25 4.94 29.44 -2.17
N ILE A 26 4.77 29.08 -0.90
CA ILE A 26 3.88 28.00 -0.50
C ILE A 26 2.43 28.29 -0.91
N GLY A 27 1.93 29.49 -0.65
CA GLY A 27 0.54 29.88 -0.93
C GLY A 27 0.21 30.00 -2.42
N ARG A 28 1.18 30.30 -3.28
CA ARG A 28 0.93 30.59 -4.70
C ARG A 28 1.45 29.55 -5.68
N ALA A 29 2.36 28.67 -5.25
CA ALA A 29 3.01 27.71 -6.15
C ALA A 29 2.01 26.81 -6.89
N MET A 30 1.00 26.27 -6.19
CA MET A 30 0.01 25.40 -6.82
C MET A 30 -0.98 26.16 -7.71
N ASN A 31 -1.36 27.38 -7.34
CA ASN A 31 -2.18 28.23 -8.21
C ASN A 31 -1.47 28.53 -9.52
N TYR A 32 -0.16 28.81 -9.46
CA TYR A 32 0.64 29.02 -10.65
C TYR A 32 0.78 27.73 -11.50
N VAL A 33 0.93 26.56 -10.86
CA VAL A 33 0.88 25.28 -11.58
C VAL A 33 -0.45 25.12 -12.30
N SER A 34 -1.58 25.44 -11.65
CA SER A 34 -2.91 25.35 -12.26
C SER A 34 -3.05 26.27 -13.49
N GLU A 35 -2.54 27.48 -13.41
CA GLU A 35 -2.52 28.41 -14.56
C GLU A 35 -1.70 27.86 -15.75
N LEU A 36 -0.52 27.29 -15.47
CA LEU A 36 0.33 26.69 -16.50
C LEU A 36 -0.33 25.45 -17.13
N VAL A 37 -1.05 24.65 -16.35
CA VAL A 37 -1.83 23.49 -16.86
C VAL A 37 -2.93 23.97 -17.81
N VAL A 38 -3.68 25.01 -17.44
CA VAL A 38 -4.72 25.60 -18.32
C VAL A 38 -4.10 26.12 -19.62
N LYS A 39 -2.93 26.72 -19.55
CA LYS A 39 -2.17 27.20 -20.73
C LYS A 39 -1.47 26.07 -21.51
N ARG A 40 -1.55 24.81 -21.03
CA ARG A 40 -0.83 23.65 -21.59
C ARG A 40 0.69 23.82 -21.68
N ASP A 41 1.27 24.66 -20.84
CA ASP A 41 2.72 24.83 -20.74
C ASP A 41 3.30 23.76 -19.80
N TRP A 42 3.52 22.58 -20.35
CA TRP A 42 4.07 21.42 -19.58
C TRP A 42 5.54 21.64 -19.17
N ALA A 43 6.30 22.42 -19.91
CA ALA A 43 7.68 22.75 -19.56
C ALA A 43 7.72 23.66 -18.33
N GLY A 44 6.86 24.68 -18.30
CA GLY A 44 6.66 25.53 -17.13
C GLY A 44 6.20 24.77 -15.90
N VAL A 45 5.21 23.88 -16.05
CA VAL A 45 4.73 22.98 -14.97
C VAL A 45 5.90 22.17 -14.39
N ALA A 46 6.69 21.49 -15.25
CA ALA A 46 7.83 20.71 -14.80
C ALA A 46 8.89 21.57 -14.07
N GLY A 47 9.08 22.80 -14.51
CA GLY A 47 9.97 23.78 -13.88
C GLY A 47 9.53 24.15 -12.47
N VAL A 48 8.25 24.45 -12.28
CA VAL A 48 7.68 24.79 -10.96
C VAL A 48 7.70 23.60 -10.02
N LEU A 49 7.29 22.41 -10.48
CA LEU A 49 7.34 21.18 -9.67
C LEU A 49 8.76 20.85 -9.20
N ARG A 50 9.78 21.11 -10.05
CA ARG A 50 11.18 20.96 -9.68
C ARG A 50 11.58 21.93 -8.58
N LYS A 51 11.14 23.18 -8.64
CA LYS A 51 11.38 24.19 -7.59
C LYS A 51 10.72 23.79 -6.27
N ILE A 52 9.47 23.33 -6.32
CA ILE A 52 8.76 22.82 -5.13
C ILE A 52 9.54 21.65 -4.52
N ARG A 53 9.95 20.68 -5.31
CA ARG A 53 10.74 19.54 -4.85
C ARG A 53 12.06 19.97 -4.21
N ASN A 54 12.79 20.89 -4.85
CA ASN A 54 14.05 21.37 -4.31
C ASN A 54 13.85 22.10 -2.98
N TYR A 55 12.78 22.89 -2.88
CA TYR A 55 12.40 23.54 -1.63
C TYR A 55 12.11 22.53 -0.54
N GLN A 56 11.26 21.54 -0.81
CA GLN A 56 10.94 20.45 0.12
C GLN A 56 12.20 19.70 0.57
N GLN A 57 13.13 19.41 -0.35
CA GLN A 57 14.38 18.73 0.00
C GLN A 57 15.28 19.58 0.89
N LYS A 58 15.33 20.90 0.65
CA LYS A 58 16.15 21.82 1.41
C LYS A 58 15.62 22.04 2.82
N GLU A 59 14.33 22.32 2.93
CA GLU A 59 13.69 22.67 4.21
C GLU A 59 13.25 21.43 5.00
N GLY A 60 12.88 20.32 4.32
CA GLY A 60 12.45 19.08 4.94
C GLY A 60 13.59 18.28 5.58
N GLY A 61 14.82 18.45 5.09
CA GLY A 61 16.03 17.88 5.67
C GLY A 61 15.92 16.41 6.07
N ALA A 62 16.20 16.11 7.34
CA ALA A 62 16.17 14.77 7.93
C ALA A 62 14.75 14.16 8.04
N HIS A 63 13.70 14.97 7.91
CA HIS A 63 12.30 14.50 8.00
C HIS A 63 11.75 13.99 6.67
N MET A 64 12.46 14.22 5.58
CA MET A 64 12.08 13.66 4.28
C MET A 64 12.37 12.15 4.24
N PRO A 65 11.41 11.33 3.74
CA PRO A 65 11.64 9.91 3.58
C PRO A 65 12.83 9.66 2.64
N SER A 66 13.65 8.67 2.99
CA SER A 66 14.79 8.30 2.15
C SER A 66 14.31 7.91 0.73
N GLY A 67 15.14 8.10 -0.28
CA GLY A 67 14.81 7.74 -1.65
C GLY A 67 14.47 6.25 -1.82
N LEU A 68 14.99 5.37 -0.95
CA LEU A 68 14.63 3.95 -0.90
C LEU A 68 13.22 3.74 -0.37
N ARG A 69 12.83 4.44 0.71
CA ARG A 69 11.45 4.40 1.23
C ARG A 69 10.44 4.86 0.20
N PHE A 70 10.73 5.95 -0.49
CA PHE A 70 9.86 6.45 -1.55
C PHE A 70 9.69 5.46 -2.72
N ARG A 71 10.77 4.77 -3.13
CA ARG A 71 10.68 3.70 -4.14
C ARG A 71 9.89 2.50 -3.65
N ALA A 72 10.10 2.09 -2.39
CA ALA A 72 9.37 1.00 -1.77
C ALA A 72 7.87 1.32 -1.68
N GLU A 73 7.49 2.56 -1.35
CA GLU A 73 6.10 3.02 -1.35
C GLU A 73 5.47 2.97 -2.74
N LYS A 74 6.18 3.45 -3.77
CA LYS A 74 5.73 3.32 -5.15
C LYS A 74 5.53 1.87 -5.57
N LEU A 75 6.47 0.99 -5.17
CA LEU A 75 6.37 -0.43 -5.44
C LEU A 75 5.17 -1.05 -4.73
N TYR A 76 5.00 -0.74 -3.44
CA TYR A 76 3.85 -1.16 -2.65
C TYR A 76 2.53 -0.78 -3.32
N ASN A 77 2.35 0.50 -3.68
CA ASN A 77 1.13 1.00 -4.32
C ASN A 77 0.89 0.37 -5.70
N ARG A 78 1.96 0.06 -6.44
CA ARG A 78 1.84 -0.63 -7.75
C ARG A 78 1.46 -2.10 -7.61
N LEU A 79 1.92 -2.76 -6.55
CA LEU A 79 1.67 -4.17 -6.28
C LEU A 79 0.39 -4.40 -5.47
N ASP A 80 -0.30 -3.35 -5.04
CA ASP A 80 -1.52 -3.50 -4.23
C ASP A 80 -2.73 -3.94 -5.06
N TRP A 81 -2.77 -5.24 -5.29
CA TRP A 81 -3.86 -5.97 -5.95
C TRP A 81 -4.76 -6.68 -4.93
N SER A 82 -4.84 -6.15 -3.71
CA SER A 82 -5.52 -6.80 -2.60
C SER A 82 -6.99 -7.06 -2.87
N LEU A 83 -7.71 -6.08 -3.44
CA LEU A 83 -9.14 -6.21 -3.71
C LEU A 83 -9.45 -7.28 -4.77
N PRO A 84 -8.85 -7.27 -5.98
CA PRO A 84 -9.10 -8.32 -6.97
C PRO A 84 -8.62 -9.70 -6.50
N LEU A 85 -7.51 -9.77 -5.75
CA LEU A 85 -7.07 -11.04 -5.16
C LEU A 85 -8.08 -11.56 -4.13
N ALA A 86 -8.58 -10.71 -3.23
CA ALA A 86 -9.60 -11.11 -2.26
C ALA A 86 -10.85 -11.65 -2.96
N ALA A 87 -11.34 -10.98 -4.00
CA ALA A 87 -12.47 -11.46 -4.79
C ALA A 87 -12.18 -12.83 -5.43
N ALA A 88 -11.00 -13.01 -6.02
CA ALA A 88 -10.60 -14.29 -6.60
C ALA A 88 -10.54 -15.41 -5.55
N PHE A 89 -9.96 -15.15 -4.37
CA PHE A 89 -9.92 -16.13 -3.28
C PHE A 89 -11.31 -16.49 -2.75
N ILE A 90 -12.24 -15.53 -2.66
CA ILE A 90 -13.63 -15.77 -2.26
C ILE A 90 -14.30 -16.71 -3.29
N LEU A 91 -14.18 -16.42 -4.58
CA LEU A 91 -14.77 -17.24 -5.64
C LEU A 91 -14.19 -18.67 -5.67
N ILE A 92 -12.87 -18.79 -5.56
CA ILE A 92 -12.19 -20.09 -5.48
C ILE A 92 -12.61 -20.84 -4.20
N GLY A 93 -12.72 -20.12 -3.08
CA GLY A 93 -13.16 -20.69 -1.80
C GLY A 93 -14.59 -21.23 -1.86
N ILE A 94 -15.52 -20.45 -2.40
CA ILE A 94 -16.93 -20.89 -2.60
C ILE A 94 -16.98 -22.09 -3.55
N GLY A 95 -16.31 -22.02 -4.70
CA GLY A 95 -16.26 -23.12 -5.67
C GLY A 95 -15.64 -24.38 -5.08
N GLY A 96 -14.54 -24.25 -4.35
CA GLY A 96 -13.90 -25.36 -3.63
C GLY A 96 -14.79 -25.97 -2.56
N PHE A 97 -15.50 -25.14 -1.80
CA PHE A 97 -16.45 -25.59 -0.78
C PHE A 97 -17.62 -26.38 -1.39
N LEU A 98 -18.25 -25.85 -2.45
CA LEU A 98 -19.33 -26.54 -3.14
C LEU A 98 -18.88 -27.88 -3.73
N GLU A 99 -17.69 -27.94 -4.32
CA GLU A 99 -17.12 -29.18 -4.84
C GLU A 99 -16.77 -30.16 -3.70
N ALA A 100 -16.32 -29.68 -2.54
CA ALA A 100 -16.09 -30.51 -1.36
C ALA A 100 -17.39 -31.16 -0.88
N CYS A 101 -18.45 -30.36 -0.74
CA CYS A 101 -19.78 -30.87 -0.36
C CYS A 101 -20.30 -31.93 -1.36
N ARG A 102 -20.19 -31.65 -2.66
CA ARG A 102 -20.58 -32.56 -3.72
C ARG A 102 -19.82 -33.89 -3.67
N ARG A 103 -18.52 -33.85 -3.42
CA ARG A 103 -17.68 -35.06 -3.30
C ARG A 103 -17.96 -35.83 -2.04
N MET A 104 -18.21 -35.15 -0.92
CA MET A 104 -18.59 -35.77 0.34
C MET A 104 -19.89 -36.60 0.19
N VAL A 105 -20.93 -36.03 -0.43
CA VAL A 105 -22.20 -36.73 -0.73
C VAL A 105 -21.99 -37.95 -1.61
N ARG A 106 -20.96 -37.90 -2.51
CA ARG A 106 -20.63 -39.03 -3.42
C ARG A 106 -19.62 -40.01 -2.83
N GLY A 107 -19.19 -39.85 -1.58
CA GLY A 107 -18.16 -40.68 -0.96
C GLY A 107 -16.78 -40.61 -1.64
N ARG A 108 -16.45 -39.51 -2.32
CA ARG A 108 -15.21 -39.33 -3.06
C ARG A 108 -14.31 -38.32 -2.39
N ALA A 109 -13.03 -38.64 -2.22
CA ALA A 109 -12.03 -37.67 -1.77
C ALA A 109 -11.57 -36.73 -2.89
N PHE A 110 -10.91 -35.62 -2.52
CA PHE A 110 -10.24 -34.76 -3.50
C PHE A 110 -9.09 -35.50 -4.19
N GLY A 111 -9.01 -35.37 -5.50
CA GLY A 111 -7.86 -35.89 -6.26
C GLY A 111 -6.58 -35.14 -5.89
N ALA A 112 -5.43 -35.82 -5.93
CA ALA A 112 -4.12 -35.24 -5.59
C ALA A 112 -3.79 -33.96 -6.39
N LYS A 113 -4.19 -33.91 -7.67
CA LYS A 113 -4.01 -32.72 -8.51
C LYS A 113 -4.80 -31.52 -7.98
N THR A 114 -6.09 -31.67 -7.67
CA THR A 114 -6.94 -30.58 -7.16
C THR A 114 -6.41 -30.06 -5.83
N ARG A 115 -6.02 -30.95 -4.94
CA ARG A 115 -5.38 -30.63 -3.68
C ARG A 115 -4.10 -29.83 -3.88
N GLY A 116 -3.21 -30.27 -4.80
CA GLY A 116 -1.97 -29.58 -5.14
C GLY A 116 -2.20 -28.15 -5.62
N TRP A 117 -3.18 -27.94 -6.52
CA TRP A 117 -3.52 -26.61 -7.00
C TRP A 117 -4.08 -25.69 -5.92
N LEU A 118 -4.94 -26.21 -5.04
CA LEU A 118 -5.47 -25.43 -3.91
C LEU A 118 -4.36 -25.00 -2.96
N LEU A 119 -3.44 -25.92 -2.62
CA LEU A 119 -2.29 -25.60 -1.76
C LEU A 119 -1.32 -24.62 -2.40
N ALA A 120 -1.08 -24.76 -3.69
CA ALA A 120 -0.24 -23.81 -4.45
C ALA A 120 -0.85 -22.40 -4.43
N GLY A 121 -2.18 -22.29 -4.61
CA GLY A 121 -2.89 -21.02 -4.51
C GLY A 121 -2.77 -20.38 -3.13
N VAL A 122 -3.00 -21.16 -2.07
CA VAL A 122 -2.85 -20.70 -0.67
C VAL A 122 -1.40 -20.26 -0.40
N ALA A 123 -0.40 -21.03 -0.86
CA ALA A 123 1.01 -20.67 -0.71
C ALA A 123 1.36 -19.38 -1.45
N ALA A 124 0.90 -19.22 -2.69
CA ALA A 124 1.10 -18.00 -3.47
C ALA A 124 0.46 -16.77 -2.80
N GLY A 125 -0.77 -16.91 -2.29
CA GLY A 125 -1.43 -15.86 -1.51
C GLY A 125 -0.68 -15.52 -0.23
N GLY A 126 -0.19 -16.52 0.49
CA GLY A 126 0.63 -16.33 1.69
C GLY A 126 1.93 -15.57 1.40
N LEU A 127 2.64 -15.93 0.33
CA LEU A 127 3.84 -15.23 -0.12
C LEU A 127 3.56 -13.78 -0.52
N TYR A 128 2.47 -13.56 -1.27
CA TYR A 128 2.04 -12.20 -1.62
C TYR A 128 1.76 -11.35 -0.39
N LEU A 129 0.96 -11.85 0.58
CA LEU A 129 0.66 -11.11 1.80
C LEU A 129 1.92 -10.87 2.65
N THR A 130 2.85 -11.83 2.71
CA THR A 130 4.16 -11.65 3.38
C THR A 130 4.93 -10.48 2.77
N LEU A 131 5.03 -10.44 1.44
CA LEU A 131 5.69 -9.35 0.72
C LEU A 131 5.03 -8.00 1.01
N MET A 132 3.70 -7.95 0.94
CA MET A 132 2.94 -6.71 1.15
C MET A 132 3.03 -6.21 2.60
N LEU A 133 3.00 -7.10 3.60
CA LEU A 133 3.19 -6.74 5.01
C LEU A 133 4.63 -6.27 5.27
N ALA A 134 5.63 -6.94 4.71
CA ALA A 134 7.03 -6.54 4.83
C ALA A 134 7.30 -5.16 4.20
N LEU A 135 6.81 -4.92 2.98
CA LEU A 135 6.91 -3.62 2.32
C LEU A 135 6.20 -2.53 3.12
N ARG A 136 5.00 -2.82 3.64
CA ARG A 136 4.25 -1.86 4.46
C ARG A 136 4.99 -1.53 5.75
N GLY A 137 5.49 -2.52 6.48
CA GLY A 137 6.29 -2.31 7.68
C GLY A 137 7.55 -1.49 7.42
N TYR A 138 8.24 -1.76 6.29
CA TYR A 138 9.41 -0.98 5.89
C TYR A 138 9.07 0.49 5.56
N VAL A 139 8.00 0.71 4.80
CA VAL A 139 7.57 2.06 4.38
C VAL A 139 7.07 2.88 5.58
N SER A 140 6.21 2.29 6.41
CA SER A 140 5.61 2.98 7.55
C SER A 140 6.60 3.16 8.72
N GLY A 141 7.59 2.28 8.84
CA GLY A 141 8.55 2.30 9.96
C GLY A 141 7.98 1.77 11.28
N HIS A 142 6.80 1.18 11.26
CA HIS A 142 6.16 0.53 12.41
C HIS A 142 5.54 -0.81 11.98
N TRP A 143 5.12 -1.63 12.95
CA TRP A 143 4.45 -2.89 12.67
C TRP A 143 3.17 -2.67 11.86
N PRO A 144 2.91 -3.48 10.81
CA PRO A 144 1.78 -3.30 9.91
C PRO A 144 0.47 -3.82 10.52
N VAL A 145 0.12 -3.37 11.72
CA VAL A 145 -1.11 -3.67 12.48
C VAL A 145 -1.67 -2.42 13.17
N SER A 146 -1.28 -1.24 12.71
CA SER A 146 -1.64 0.02 13.36
C SER A 146 -3.01 0.55 12.98
N ASN A 147 -3.63 0.03 11.93
CA ASN A 147 -4.99 0.39 11.52
C ASN A 147 -5.80 -0.85 11.14
N GLY A 148 -7.13 -0.70 11.06
CA GLY A 148 -8.05 -1.80 10.78
C GLY A 148 -7.74 -2.57 9.49
N TYR A 149 -7.31 -1.87 8.43
CA TYR A 149 -6.96 -2.49 7.16
C TYR A 149 -5.69 -3.36 7.26
N GLU A 150 -4.66 -2.86 7.93
CA GLU A 150 -3.43 -3.60 8.17
C GLU A 150 -3.68 -4.83 9.05
N THR A 151 -4.50 -4.67 10.09
CA THR A 151 -4.91 -5.77 10.98
C THR A 151 -5.65 -6.86 10.22
N MET A 152 -6.60 -6.51 9.35
CA MET A 152 -7.32 -7.46 8.51
C MET A 152 -6.38 -8.24 7.59
N ARG A 153 -5.40 -7.56 6.98
CA ARG A 153 -4.38 -8.21 6.14
C ARG A 153 -3.50 -9.17 6.95
N PHE A 154 -3.12 -8.78 8.15
CA PHE A 154 -2.34 -9.63 9.04
C PHE A 154 -3.13 -10.87 9.46
N MET A 155 -4.41 -10.72 9.81
CA MET A 155 -5.29 -11.86 10.13
C MET A 155 -5.46 -12.81 8.94
N ALA A 156 -5.65 -12.28 7.73
CA ALA A 156 -5.71 -13.09 6.51
C ALA A 156 -4.40 -13.86 6.28
N TRP A 157 -3.25 -13.24 6.49
CA TRP A 157 -1.95 -13.88 6.41
C TRP A 157 -1.80 -15.01 7.43
N CYS A 158 -2.16 -14.79 8.70
CA CYS A 158 -2.17 -15.83 9.74
C CYS A 158 -3.06 -17.01 9.33
N THR A 159 -4.26 -16.74 8.79
CA THR A 159 -5.19 -17.78 8.33
C THR A 159 -4.58 -18.62 7.22
N LEU A 160 -3.92 -18.02 6.23
CA LEU A 160 -3.25 -18.74 5.15
C LEU A 160 -2.08 -19.58 5.67
N LEU A 161 -1.28 -19.07 6.62
CA LEU A 161 -0.21 -19.83 7.25
C LEU A 161 -0.73 -21.03 8.03
N LEU A 162 -1.78 -20.84 8.84
CA LEU A 162 -2.40 -21.95 9.57
C LEU A 162 -2.96 -23.00 8.60
N THR A 163 -3.59 -22.58 7.52
CA THR A 163 -4.06 -23.48 6.47
C THR A 163 -2.92 -24.31 5.89
N LEU A 164 -1.77 -23.74 5.59
CA LEU A 164 -0.59 -24.45 5.08
C LEU A 164 -0.01 -25.41 6.10
N LEU A 165 0.09 -25.00 7.37
CA LEU A 165 0.60 -25.83 8.46
C LEU A 165 -0.26 -27.07 8.67
N PHE A 166 -1.56 -26.90 8.65
CA PHE A 166 -2.52 -27.99 8.90
C PHE A 166 -2.95 -28.73 7.63
N ALA A 167 -2.59 -28.25 6.45
CA ALA A 167 -2.97 -28.85 5.17
C ALA A 167 -2.60 -30.34 5.05
N ARG A 168 -1.45 -30.75 5.61
CA ARG A 168 -1.01 -32.16 5.62
C ARG A 168 -1.87 -33.06 6.49
N ARG A 169 -2.61 -32.49 7.45
CA ARG A 169 -3.39 -33.24 8.44
C ARG A 169 -4.86 -33.37 8.06
N PHE A 170 -5.38 -32.42 7.27
CA PHE A 170 -6.79 -32.34 6.92
C PHE A 170 -7.07 -32.58 5.42
N LEU A 171 -6.06 -32.60 4.61
CA LEU A 171 -6.10 -32.85 3.17
C LEU A 171 -5.28 -34.08 2.81
#